data_a143ecfe2bc6f76df30d44c2fad7789d
#
_entry.id   a143ecfe2bc6f76df30d44c2fad7789d
#
_cell.length_a   1.000
_cell.length_b   1.000
_cell.length_c   1.000
_cell.angle_alpha   90.00
_cell.angle_beta   90.00
_cell.angle_gamma   90.00
#
_symmetry.space_group_name_H-M   'P 1'
#
loop_
_entity.id
_entity.type
_entity.pdbx_description
1 polymer ?
#
loop_
_entity_poly.entity_id
_entity_poly.type
_entity_poly.pdbx_seq_one_letter_code
_entity_poly.pdbx_strand_id
1 'polypeptide(L)'
;MIHHDILIVGSGVMGVALADSLNPKDFSIGIVESNSHASFSKRHLSINQKSLSFLKKLGVWEKISPNAFPYEKIKVWEQEGSGYIEFDANEARLNPLGHIVSEGNIQKNLLESLEKKEISFYWDNKLEEINRNDEKITCKTNNNELSCNILIGCDGINSAVRGLGKFKSRSWSYNQTALVANLKSSSTDSTIRQTFTKIGPLALLPINDSELTMIWSIDDKSAYIFLQKEKKEFIAEINNHFGETFNDLVFSTEIQHFPLNHLSAKTFAKNGIFLIGDAAHQIHPLAGLGLNAGLGDVKCLSEAINEFGKLELKKITEVYNRKRIPVNLALAASMEAFKRGFEAENIWIRFLRNSAFNITNNSDFLKKKFMEIATEL
;
A
#
# COMPACT_ATOMS: atom_id res chain seq x y z
N MET A 1 -19.77 0.87 29.80
CA MET A 1 -19.00 0.23 28.70
C MET A 1 -19.91 0.12 27.48
N ILE A 2 -19.53 0.72 26.36
CA ILE A 2 -20.30 0.70 25.10
C ILE A 2 -19.89 -0.58 24.33
N HIS A 3 -20.88 -1.27 23.76
CA HIS A 3 -20.63 -2.50 22.99
C HIS A 3 -20.87 -2.28 21.50
N HIS A 4 -19.94 -2.79 20.68
CA HIS A 4 -20.09 -2.88 19.23
C HIS A 4 -19.92 -4.34 18.78
N ASP A 5 -20.58 -4.74 17.70
CA ASP A 5 -20.29 -6.02 17.09
C ASP A 5 -18.86 -6.05 16.53
N ILE A 6 -18.45 -4.94 15.90
CA ILE A 6 -17.14 -4.78 15.27
C ILE A 6 -16.50 -3.48 15.74
N LEU A 7 -15.27 -3.57 16.26
CA LEU A 7 -14.45 -2.41 16.60
C LEU A 7 -13.22 -2.37 15.70
N ILE A 8 -13.05 -1.28 14.97
CA ILE A 8 -11.93 -1.04 14.05
C ILE A 8 -11.00 -0.01 14.71
N VAL A 9 -9.72 -0.30 14.78
CA VAL A 9 -8.69 0.62 15.28
C VAL A 9 -7.90 1.17 14.12
N GLY A 10 -7.99 2.48 13.92
CA GLY A 10 -7.40 3.25 12.83
C GLY A 10 -8.41 3.67 11.78
N SER A 11 -8.46 4.98 11.50
CA SER A 11 -9.33 5.62 10.48
C SER A 11 -8.60 5.90 9.15
N GLY A 12 -7.45 5.28 8.90
CA GLY A 12 -6.77 5.30 7.60
C GLY A 12 -7.59 4.61 6.50
N VAL A 13 -7.09 4.62 5.26
CA VAL A 13 -7.81 4.04 4.09
C VAL A 13 -8.35 2.64 4.39
N MET A 14 -7.57 1.77 5.05
CA MET A 14 -7.98 0.39 5.32
C MET A 14 -9.16 0.30 6.29
N GLY A 15 -9.12 1.08 7.38
CA GLY A 15 -10.17 1.06 8.40
C GLY A 15 -11.48 1.61 7.89
N VAL A 16 -11.44 2.74 7.17
CA VAL A 16 -12.66 3.35 6.60
C VAL A 16 -13.23 2.54 5.43
N ALA A 17 -12.36 1.93 4.58
CA ALA A 17 -12.81 1.05 3.51
C ALA A 17 -13.46 -0.23 4.06
N LEU A 18 -12.93 -0.77 5.16
CA LEU A 18 -13.54 -1.92 5.83
C LEU A 18 -14.91 -1.55 6.40
N ALA A 19 -15.00 -0.46 7.15
CA ALA A 19 -16.27 0.01 7.71
C ALA A 19 -17.31 0.26 6.61
N ASP A 20 -16.88 0.83 5.47
CA ASP A 20 -17.76 1.10 4.33
C ASP A 20 -18.24 -0.17 3.63
N SER A 21 -17.45 -1.24 3.65
CA SER A 21 -17.77 -2.54 3.02
C SER A 21 -18.66 -3.45 3.88
N LEU A 22 -18.88 -3.12 5.14
CA LEU A 22 -19.75 -3.84 6.05
C LEU A 22 -21.16 -3.25 6.03
N ASN A 23 -22.17 -4.11 6.22
CA ASN A 23 -23.56 -3.65 6.27
C ASN A 23 -23.91 -3.16 7.68
N PRO A 24 -24.16 -1.84 7.89
CA PRO A 24 -24.46 -1.30 9.22
C PRO A 24 -25.82 -1.75 9.79
N LYS A 25 -26.67 -2.39 8.98
CA LYS A 25 -27.91 -3.00 9.46
C LYS A 25 -27.69 -4.34 10.16
N ASP A 26 -26.59 -5.02 9.83
CA ASP A 26 -26.25 -6.33 10.37
C ASP A 26 -25.25 -6.24 11.54
N PHE A 27 -24.49 -5.15 11.60
CA PHE A 27 -23.41 -4.96 12.59
C PHE A 27 -23.39 -3.56 13.14
N SER A 28 -23.33 -3.43 14.47
CA SER A 28 -22.94 -2.16 15.12
C SER A 28 -21.42 -1.99 15.00
N ILE A 29 -20.97 -0.87 14.41
CA ILE A 29 -19.57 -0.63 14.07
C ILE A 29 -19.05 0.58 14.84
N GLY A 30 -17.91 0.43 15.51
CA GLY A 30 -17.13 1.50 16.11
C GLY A 30 -15.77 1.65 15.43
N ILE A 31 -15.32 2.90 15.24
CA ILE A 31 -13.96 3.21 14.77
C ILE A 31 -13.24 4.00 15.86
N VAL A 32 -12.09 3.51 16.30
CA VAL A 32 -11.20 4.16 17.27
C VAL A 32 -10.02 4.77 16.52
N GLU A 33 -9.79 6.07 16.74
CA GLU A 33 -8.70 6.82 16.11
C GLU A 33 -7.95 7.64 17.16
N SER A 34 -6.62 7.53 17.16
CA SER A 34 -5.75 8.22 18.12
C SER A 34 -5.63 9.72 17.88
N ASN A 35 -5.86 10.17 16.66
CA ASN A 35 -5.86 11.58 16.32
C ASN A 35 -7.24 12.20 16.65
N SER A 36 -7.24 13.52 16.94
CA SER A 36 -8.46 14.27 17.22
C SER A 36 -9.37 14.48 16.00
N HIS A 37 -8.82 14.29 14.79
CA HIS A 37 -9.51 14.41 13.51
C HIS A 37 -8.79 13.63 12.41
N ALA A 38 -9.45 13.44 11.28
CA ALA A 38 -8.86 12.76 10.14
C ALA A 38 -7.63 13.53 9.60
N SER A 39 -6.54 12.82 9.38
CA SER A 39 -5.33 13.35 8.74
C SER A 39 -5.20 12.73 7.36
N PHE A 40 -5.16 13.58 6.32
CA PHE A 40 -5.12 13.12 4.93
C PHE A 40 -3.69 13.14 4.38
N SER A 41 -3.22 11.99 3.99
CA SER A 41 -1.92 11.83 3.35
C SER A 41 -1.85 12.54 1.99
N LYS A 42 -0.72 13.18 1.69
CA LYS A 42 -0.45 13.77 0.37
C LYS A 42 0.26 12.82 -0.58
N ARG A 43 0.46 11.56 -0.18
CA ARG A 43 1.14 10.56 -1.02
C ARG A 43 0.26 10.17 -2.20
N HIS A 44 0.89 10.00 -3.36
CA HIS A 44 0.26 9.41 -4.54
C HIS A 44 0.71 7.95 -4.66
N LEU A 45 -0.23 7.09 -4.92
CA LEU A 45 -0.03 5.64 -4.98
C LEU A 45 -0.71 5.06 -6.21
N SER A 46 -0.18 3.97 -6.72
CA SER A 46 -0.78 3.22 -7.81
C SER A 46 -1.87 2.28 -7.29
N ILE A 47 -3.04 2.32 -7.91
CA ILE A 47 -4.10 1.31 -7.74
C ILE A 47 -4.26 0.49 -9.01
N ASN A 48 -4.34 -0.82 -8.84
CA ASN A 48 -4.58 -1.78 -9.92
C ASN A 48 -6.09 -1.95 -10.19
N GLN A 49 -6.44 -2.73 -11.23
CA GLN A 49 -7.82 -2.95 -11.64
C GLN A 49 -8.69 -3.64 -10.57
N LYS A 50 -8.10 -4.48 -9.71
CA LYS A 50 -8.86 -5.12 -8.60
C LYS A 50 -9.22 -4.13 -7.51
N SER A 51 -8.26 -3.31 -7.10
CA SER A 51 -8.49 -2.22 -6.14
C SER A 51 -9.49 -1.22 -6.68
N LEU A 52 -9.37 -0.86 -7.97
CA LEU A 52 -10.33 -0.02 -8.66
C LEU A 52 -11.75 -0.61 -8.63
N SER A 53 -11.88 -1.89 -8.98
CA SER A 53 -13.18 -2.59 -8.95
C SER A 53 -13.79 -2.63 -7.55
N PHE A 54 -12.96 -2.77 -6.52
CA PHE A 54 -13.40 -2.73 -5.14
C PHE A 54 -13.89 -1.33 -4.73
N LEU A 55 -13.16 -0.26 -5.08
CA LEU A 55 -13.59 1.14 -4.83
C LEU A 55 -14.88 1.49 -5.61
N LYS A 56 -15.06 0.96 -6.81
CA LYS A 56 -16.33 1.07 -7.56
C LYS A 56 -17.48 0.37 -6.83
N LYS A 57 -17.25 -0.83 -6.30
CA LYS A 57 -18.25 -1.57 -5.51
C LYS A 57 -18.67 -0.82 -4.25
N LEU A 58 -17.75 -0.07 -3.63
CA LEU A 58 -18.04 0.83 -2.50
C LEU A 58 -18.77 2.12 -2.92
N GLY A 59 -18.88 2.40 -4.23
CA GLY A 59 -19.55 3.61 -4.74
C GLY A 59 -18.77 4.91 -4.55
N VAL A 60 -17.46 4.83 -4.25
CA VAL A 60 -16.62 6.02 -4.01
C VAL A 60 -15.76 6.40 -5.22
N TRP A 61 -15.62 5.51 -6.20
CA TRP A 61 -14.73 5.73 -7.34
C TRP A 61 -15.10 6.96 -8.17
N GLU A 62 -16.38 7.21 -8.41
CA GLU A 62 -16.87 8.34 -9.20
C GLU A 62 -16.44 9.70 -8.62
N LYS A 63 -16.26 9.77 -7.29
CA LYS A 63 -15.74 10.96 -6.61
C LYS A 63 -14.21 11.03 -6.60
N ILE A 64 -13.52 9.88 -6.65
CA ILE A 64 -12.06 9.78 -6.67
C ILE A 64 -11.52 10.02 -8.08
N SER A 65 -12.19 9.49 -9.10
CA SER A 65 -11.71 9.44 -10.48
C SER A 65 -11.37 10.80 -11.13
N PRO A 66 -12.05 11.93 -10.82
CA PRO A 66 -11.66 13.23 -11.41
C PRO A 66 -10.24 13.68 -11.03
N ASN A 67 -9.69 13.16 -9.93
CA ASN A 67 -8.34 13.45 -9.43
C ASN A 67 -7.42 12.23 -9.51
N ALA A 68 -7.76 11.24 -10.32
CA ALA A 68 -6.97 10.04 -10.55
C ALA A 68 -6.35 10.11 -11.94
N PHE A 69 -5.05 9.87 -12.06
CA PHE A 69 -4.36 9.89 -13.35
C PHE A 69 -4.18 8.47 -13.88
N PRO A 70 -4.72 8.12 -15.06
CA PRO A 70 -4.56 6.80 -15.64
C PRO A 70 -3.12 6.58 -16.11
N TYR A 71 -2.56 5.38 -15.91
CA TYR A 71 -1.32 5.00 -16.54
C TYR A 71 -1.56 3.81 -17.48
N GLU A 72 -1.01 3.94 -18.68
CA GLU A 72 -1.15 2.95 -19.75
C GLU A 72 0.09 2.10 -19.91
N LYS A 73 1.25 2.61 -19.43
CA LYS A 73 2.53 1.92 -19.54
C LYS A 73 3.29 1.92 -18.24
N ILE A 74 4.07 0.83 -18.05
CA ILE A 74 5.08 0.73 -17.00
C ILE A 74 6.39 0.34 -17.68
N LYS A 75 7.41 1.21 -17.58
CA LYS A 75 8.77 0.94 -18.06
C LYS A 75 9.71 0.72 -16.89
N VAL A 76 10.40 -0.41 -16.91
CA VAL A 76 11.38 -0.78 -15.88
C VAL A 76 12.69 -1.13 -16.55
N TRP A 77 13.81 -0.53 -16.12
CA TRP A 77 15.12 -0.82 -16.65
C TRP A 77 16.23 -0.73 -15.59
N GLU A 78 17.39 -1.25 -15.91
CA GLU A 78 18.62 -1.06 -15.13
C GLU A 78 19.47 0.03 -15.76
N GLN A 79 19.95 1.00 -14.96
CA GLN A 79 20.68 2.18 -15.44
C GLN A 79 21.91 1.83 -16.28
N GLU A 80 22.69 0.83 -15.87
CA GLU A 80 23.92 0.39 -16.57
C GLU A 80 23.71 -0.89 -17.41
N GLY A 81 22.47 -1.34 -17.56
CA GLY A 81 22.12 -2.55 -18.30
C GLY A 81 21.46 -2.23 -19.62
N SER A 82 21.46 -3.23 -20.51
CA SER A 82 20.73 -3.20 -21.78
C SER A 82 19.31 -3.80 -21.67
N GLY A 83 18.97 -4.34 -20.50
CA GLY A 83 17.68 -4.99 -20.26
C GLY A 83 16.61 -4.00 -19.82
N TYR A 84 15.44 -4.11 -20.42
CA TYR A 84 14.25 -3.38 -20.00
C TYR A 84 13.01 -4.26 -20.12
N ILE A 85 11.98 -3.93 -19.36
CA ILE A 85 10.64 -4.51 -19.49
C ILE A 85 9.67 -3.37 -19.65
N GLU A 86 8.78 -3.49 -20.64
CA GLU A 86 7.66 -2.59 -20.84
C GLU A 86 6.36 -3.38 -20.75
N PHE A 87 5.46 -2.93 -19.90
CA PHE A 87 4.08 -3.40 -19.82
C PHE A 87 3.20 -2.34 -20.47
N ASP A 88 2.39 -2.74 -21.44
CA ASP A 88 1.48 -1.86 -22.17
C ASP A 88 0.03 -2.33 -21.96
N ALA A 89 -0.85 -1.39 -21.69
CA ALA A 89 -2.28 -1.65 -21.46
C ALA A 89 -2.93 -2.38 -22.65
N ASN A 90 -2.53 -2.03 -23.88
CA ASN A 90 -3.06 -2.66 -25.08
C ASN A 90 -2.66 -4.14 -25.18
N GLU A 91 -1.38 -4.47 -24.86
CA GLU A 91 -0.92 -5.87 -24.82
C GLU A 91 -1.67 -6.68 -23.75
N ALA A 92 -1.97 -6.04 -22.64
CA ALA A 92 -2.71 -6.64 -21.52
C ALA A 92 -4.22 -6.75 -21.78
N ARG A 93 -4.74 -6.13 -22.83
CA ARG A 93 -6.19 -5.93 -23.07
C ARG A 93 -6.88 -5.25 -21.88
N LEU A 94 -6.14 -4.37 -21.21
CA LEU A 94 -6.61 -3.50 -20.14
C LEU A 94 -6.61 -2.05 -20.68
N ASN A 95 -7.47 -1.22 -20.14
CA ASN A 95 -7.45 0.20 -20.49
C ASN A 95 -8.06 1.01 -19.35
N PRO A 96 -7.21 1.67 -18.55
CA PRO A 96 -5.72 1.61 -18.45
C PRO A 96 -5.22 0.41 -17.63
N LEU A 97 -3.90 0.29 -17.40
CA LEU A 97 -3.31 -0.69 -16.47
C LEU A 97 -3.75 -0.41 -15.03
N GLY A 98 -3.87 0.85 -14.68
CA GLY A 98 -4.31 1.31 -13.37
C GLY A 98 -4.35 2.84 -13.30
N HIS A 99 -4.44 3.36 -12.08
CA HIS A 99 -4.49 4.81 -11.84
C HIS A 99 -3.53 5.20 -10.72
N ILE A 100 -2.91 6.37 -10.84
CA ILE A 100 -2.24 7.03 -9.73
C ILE A 100 -3.27 7.89 -9.01
N VAL A 101 -3.38 7.72 -7.71
CA VAL A 101 -4.37 8.39 -6.87
C VAL A 101 -3.73 8.92 -5.58
N SER A 102 -4.25 10.03 -5.09
CA SER A 102 -3.89 10.52 -3.76
C SER A 102 -4.53 9.62 -2.68
N GLU A 103 -3.72 9.09 -1.78
CA GLU A 103 -4.19 8.28 -0.64
C GLU A 103 -5.20 9.05 0.22
N GLY A 104 -4.93 10.34 0.47
CA GLY A 104 -5.85 11.19 1.23
C GLY A 104 -7.17 11.44 0.52
N ASN A 105 -7.18 11.49 -0.83
CA ASN A 105 -8.42 11.61 -1.59
C ASN A 105 -9.29 10.34 -1.46
N ILE A 106 -8.69 9.17 -1.47
CA ILE A 106 -9.40 7.90 -1.22
C ILE A 106 -10.01 7.93 0.19
N GLN A 107 -9.19 8.22 1.21
CA GLN A 107 -9.61 8.25 2.61
C GLN A 107 -10.75 9.25 2.83
N LYS A 108 -10.64 10.47 2.28
CA LYS A 108 -11.67 11.51 2.40
C LYS A 108 -13.00 11.03 1.83
N ASN A 109 -13.03 10.51 0.61
CA ASN A 109 -14.26 10.07 -0.03
C ASN A 109 -14.91 8.87 0.67
N LEU A 110 -14.10 7.98 1.24
CA LEU A 110 -14.59 6.88 2.08
C LEU A 110 -15.20 7.40 3.38
N LEU A 111 -14.56 8.36 4.07
CA LEU A 111 -15.12 8.98 5.28
C LEU A 111 -16.44 9.68 4.98
N GLU A 112 -16.54 10.45 3.90
CA GLU A 112 -17.80 11.07 3.46
C GLU A 112 -18.91 10.03 3.16
N SER A 113 -18.52 8.84 2.66
CA SER A 113 -19.49 7.75 2.48
C SER A 113 -20.03 7.25 3.82
N LEU A 114 -19.18 7.19 4.86
CA LEU A 114 -19.55 6.73 6.19
C LEU A 114 -20.47 7.70 6.95
N GLU A 115 -20.46 8.99 6.62
CA GLU A 115 -21.38 9.99 7.24
C GLU A 115 -22.85 9.63 7.06
N LYS A 116 -23.18 8.84 6.04
CA LYS A 116 -24.55 8.37 5.75
C LYS A 116 -24.89 7.04 6.43
N LYS A 117 -23.95 6.48 7.21
CA LYS A 117 -24.08 5.19 7.88
C LYS A 117 -24.05 5.37 9.39
N GLU A 118 -24.72 4.51 10.11
CA GLU A 118 -24.74 4.50 11.58
C GLU A 118 -23.42 3.88 12.11
N ILE A 119 -22.33 4.66 12.07
CA ILE A 119 -21.00 4.25 12.54
C ILE A 119 -20.57 5.21 13.65
N SER A 120 -20.13 4.66 14.78
CA SER A 120 -19.63 5.43 15.90
C SER A 120 -18.15 5.73 15.75
N PHE A 121 -17.75 7.01 15.75
CA PHE A 121 -16.34 7.42 15.74
C PHE A 121 -15.88 7.85 17.13
N TYR A 122 -14.75 7.32 17.55
CA TYR A 122 -14.05 7.64 18.80
C TYR A 122 -12.71 8.30 18.44
N TRP A 123 -12.77 9.62 18.14
CA TRP A 123 -11.60 10.46 17.90
C TRP A 123 -10.86 10.75 19.19
N ASP A 124 -9.54 11.01 19.12
CA ASP A 124 -8.68 11.23 20.28
C ASP A 124 -8.72 10.04 21.27
N ASN A 125 -8.82 8.84 20.72
CA ASN A 125 -8.88 7.60 21.49
C ASN A 125 -7.71 6.68 21.10
N LYS A 126 -6.68 6.62 21.94
CA LYS A 126 -5.54 5.73 21.79
C LYS A 126 -5.81 4.42 22.52
N LEU A 127 -5.74 3.32 21.80
CA LEU A 127 -5.88 1.98 22.39
C LEU A 127 -4.69 1.67 23.33
N GLU A 128 -4.99 1.32 24.59
CA GLU A 128 -4.00 1.05 25.65
C GLU A 128 -4.00 -0.41 26.12
N GLU A 129 -5.18 -1.04 26.18
CA GLU A 129 -5.32 -2.42 26.64
C GLU A 129 -6.33 -3.20 25.79
N ILE A 130 -6.06 -4.48 25.63
CA ILE A 130 -6.99 -5.46 25.09
C ILE A 130 -7.10 -6.60 26.08
N ASN A 131 -8.30 -6.81 26.61
CA ASN A 131 -8.62 -7.94 27.45
C ASN A 131 -9.68 -8.80 26.76
N ARG A 132 -9.54 -10.11 26.83
CA ARG A 132 -10.48 -11.05 26.24
C ARG A 132 -10.98 -12.03 27.28
N ASN A 133 -12.28 -12.20 27.33
CA ASN A 133 -12.94 -13.35 27.95
C ASN A 133 -13.56 -14.25 26.87
N ASP A 134 -14.24 -15.31 27.27
CA ASP A 134 -14.81 -16.27 26.31
C ASP A 134 -15.90 -15.69 25.42
N GLU A 135 -16.59 -14.63 25.85
CA GLU A 135 -17.73 -14.03 25.14
C GLU A 135 -17.39 -12.79 24.32
N LYS A 136 -16.46 -11.96 24.79
CA LYS A 136 -16.16 -10.66 24.16
C LYS A 136 -14.73 -10.17 24.41
N ILE A 137 -14.35 -9.21 23.58
CA ILE A 137 -13.08 -8.48 23.68
C ILE A 137 -13.39 -7.11 24.31
N THR A 138 -12.69 -6.76 25.38
CA THR A 138 -12.73 -5.44 26.00
C THR A 138 -11.51 -4.64 25.61
N CYS A 139 -11.72 -3.43 25.13
CA CYS A 139 -10.70 -2.49 24.70
C CYS A 139 -10.76 -1.24 25.57
N LYS A 140 -9.66 -0.93 26.25
CA LYS A 140 -9.51 0.31 26.98
C LYS A 140 -8.70 1.29 26.19
N THR A 141 -9.24 2.49 26.01
CA THR A 141 -8.52 3.63 25.44
C THR A 141 -8.25 4.64 26.57
N ASN A 142 -7.47 5.69 26.26
CA ASN A 142 -7.27 6.81 27.19
C ASN A 142 -8.58 7.47 27.64
N ASN A 143 -9.65 7.43 26.83
CA ASN A 143 -10.91 8.15 27.11
C ASN A 143 -12.13 7.23 27.31
N ASN A 144 -12.09 5.99 26.84
CA ASN A 144 -13.25 5.11 26.79
C ASN A 144 -12.92 3.67 27.17
N GLU A 145 -13.92 2.95 27.64
CA GLU A 145 -13.92 1.50 27.75
C GLU A 145 -15.00 0.93 26.84
N LEU A 146 -14.55 0.18 25.82
CA LEU A 146 -15.37 -0.35 24.74
C LEU A 146 -15.32 -1.88 24.76
N SER A 147 -16.36 -2.53 24.26
CA SER A 147 -16.31 -3.99 24.05
C SER A 147 -16.78 -4.36 22.65
N CYS A 148 -16.29 -5.50 22.14
CA CYS A 148 -16.69 -5.97 20.81
C CYS A 148 -16.63 -7.50 20.72
N ASN A 149 -17.28 -8.04 19.67
CA ASN A 149 -17.14 -9.43 19.28
C ASN A 149 -15.94 -9.62 18.36
N ILE A 150 -15.68 -8.65 17.47
CA ILE A 150 -14.60 -8.64 16.50
C ILE A 150 -13.80 -7.35 16.66
N LEU A 151 -12.48 -7.50 16.87
CA LEU A 151 -11.53 -6.38 16.92
C LEU A 151 -10.64 -6.41 15.69
N ILE A 152 -10.50 -5.28 14.98
CA ILE A 152 -9.73 -5.21 13.75
C ILE A 152 -8.70 -4.09 13.84
N GLY A 153 -7.41 -4.44 13.72
CA GLY A 153 -6.30 -3.49 13.66
C GLY A 153 -6.03 -3.03 12.23
N CYS A 154 -6.31 -1.75 11.98
CA CYS A 154 -5.98 -0.99 10.77
C CYS A 154 -5.07 0.20 11.13
N ASP A 155 -4.31 0.09 12.23
CA ASP A 155 -3.58 1.13 12.92
C ASP A 155 -2.11 1.25 12.48
N GLY A 156 -1.81 0.77 11.28
CA GLY A 156 -0.54 0.98 10.59
C GLY A 156 0.62 0.16 11.15
N ILE A 157 1.85 0.55 10.76
CA ILE A 157 3.06 -0.24 11.05
C ILE A 157 3.34 -0.41 12.54
N ASN A 158 3.02 0.59 13.34
CA ASN A 158 3.22 0.58 14.80
C ASN A 158 1.99 0.05 15.56
N SER A 159 1.23 -0.83 14.93
CA SER A 159 -0.06 -1.34 15.41
C SER A 159 -0.06 -1.72 16.88
N ALA A 160 -0.89 -1.01 17.65
CA ALA A 160 -1.18 -1.33 19.04
C ALA A 160 -1.97 -2.65 19.14
N VAL A 161 -2.90 -2.88 18.20
CA VAL A 161 -3.69 -4.12 18.13
C VAL A 161 -2.78 -5.32 17.93
N ARG A 162 -1.76 -5.23 17.05
CA ARG A 162 -0.77 -6.30 16.87
C ARG A 162 0.01 -6.59 18.15
N GLY A 163 0.49 -5.53 18.81
CA GLY A 163 1.28 -5.63 20.05
C GLY A 163 0.48 -6.20 21.21
N LEU A 164 -0.62 -5.53 21.57
CA LEU A 164 -1.51 -5.89 22.66
C LEU A 164 -2.20 -7.24 22.44
N GLY A 165 -2.58 -7.51 21.19
CA GLY A 165 -3.10 -8.83 20.77
C GLY A 165 -2.05 -9.93 20.73
N LYS A 166 -0.77 -9.66 21.09
CA LYS A 166 0.35 -10.60 21.14
C LYS A 166 0.52 -11.42 19.86
N PHE A 167 0.43 -10.74 18.70
CA PHE A 167 0.73 -11.35 17.40
C PHE A 167 2.23 -11.49 17.23
N LYS A 168 2.69 -12.69 16.93
CA LYS A 168 4.09 -12.91 16.57
C LYS A 168 4.34 -12.36 15.18
N SER A 169 5.37 -11.54 15.00
CA SER A 169 5.79 -10.98 13.71
C SER A 169 7.28 -11.18 13.50
N ARG A 170 7.68 -11.11 12.22
CA ARG A 170 9.07 -10.93 11.80
C ARG A 170 9.22 -9.53 11.28
N SER A 171 10.27 -8.84 11.71
CA SER A 171 10.59 -7.51 11.22
C SER A 171 12.09 -7.34 11.10
N TRP A 172 12.52 -6.58 10.08
CA TRP A 172 13.90 -6.14 9.91
C TRP A 172 13.94 -4.82 9.14
N SER A 173 14.99 -4.03 9.35
CA SER A 173 15.25 -2.85 8.52
C SER A 173 15.87 -3.28 7.18
N TYR A 174 15.47 -2.60 6.10
CA TYR A 174 16.17 -2.72 4.83
C TYR A 174 17.47 -1.88 4.80
N ASN A 175 17.74 -1.07 5.84
CA ASN A 175 18.79 -0.06 5.87
C ASN A 175 18.69 0.88 4.65
N GLN A 176 17.48 1.20 4.30
CA GLN A 176 17.11 2.07 3.19
C GLN A 176 16.05 3.07 3.63
N THR A 177 16.09 4.23 3.00
CA THR A 177 15.14 5.32 3.19
C THR A 177 14.50 5.63 1.84
N ALA A 178 13.17 5.72 1.79
CA ALA A 178 12.44 6.24 0.64
C ALA A 178 12.41 7.77 0.71
N LEU A 179 12.91 8.44 -0.33
CA LEU A 179 12.77 9.86 -0.57
C LEU A 179 11.58 10.07 -1.50
N VAL A 180 10.61 10.88 -1.09
CA VAL A 180 9.36 11.11 -1.81
C VAL A 180 9.13 12.60 -1.98
N ALA A 181 8.90 13.04 -3.22
CA ALA A 181 8.54 14.43 -3.53
C ALA A 181 7.72 14.49 -4.81
N ASN A 182 6.96 15.56 -5.00
CA ASN A 182 6.35 15.85 -6.29
C ASN A 182 7.27 16.79 -7.09
N LEU A 183 7.30 16.53 -8.39
CA LEU A 183 8.08 17.26 -9.40
C LEU A 183 7.14 17.83 -10.45
N LYS A 184 7.39 19.05 -10.91
CA LYS A 184 6.76 19.63 -12.09
C LYS A 184 7.63 19.38 -13.30
N SER A 185 6.98 19.20 -14.47
CA SER A 185 7.55 19.13 -15.80
C SER A 185 6.65 19.87 -16.79
N SER A 186 7.18 20.31 -17.91
CA SER A 186 6.39 20.95 -18.99
C SER A 186 5.32 20.02 -19.55
N SER A 187 5.58 18.72 -19.55
CA SER A 187 4.62 17.68 -19.93
C SER A 187 4.96 16.34 -19.29
N THR A 188 3.96 15.56 -19.02
CA THR A 188 4.08 14.15 -18.65
C THR A 188 3.25 13.28 -19.60
N ASP A 189 3.51 11.99 -19.60
CA ASP A 189 2.69 11.00 -20.30
C ASP A 189 2.12 9.97 -19.31
N SER A 190 1.27 9.08 -19.78
CA SER A 190 0.64 8.02 -18.99
C SER A 190 1.58 6.84 -18.68
N THR A 191 2.89 7.10 -18.50
CA THR A 191 3.90 6.06 -18.28
C THR A 191 4.52 6.16 -16.89
N ILE A 192 4.39 5.11 -16.08
CA ILE A 192 5.20 4.92 -14.89
C ILE A 192 6.60 4.51 -15.33
N ARG A 193 7.63 5.20 -14.84
CA ARG A 193 9.03 4.90 -15.13
C ARG A 193 9.75 4.52 -13.85
N GLN A 194 10.42 3.38 -13.87
CA GLN A 194 11.24 2.93 -12.76
C GLN A 194 12.61 2.45 -13.27
N THR A 195 13.67 3.02 -12.72
CA THR A 195 15.02 2.56 -12.99
C THR A 195 15.69 2.04 -11.73
N PHE A 196 16.48 0.99 -11.88
CA PHE A 196 17.32 0.48 -10.82
C PHE A 196 18.70 1.13 -10.93
N THR A 197 18.96 2.08 -10.03
CA THR A 197 20.25 2.78 -9.93
C THR A 197 21.19 2.02 -9.01
N LYS A 198 22.49 2.42 -8.97
CA LYS A 198 23.47 1.81 -8.07
C LYS A 198 23.13 1.95 -6.58
N ILE A 199 22.41 3.01 -6.23
CA ILE A 199 22.05 3.31 -4.84
C ILE A 199 20.63 2.89 -4.48
N GLY A 200 19.87 2.38 -5.45
CA GLY A 200 18.53 1.85 -5.25
C GLY A 200 17.51 2.24 -6.32
N PRO A 201 16.30 1.71 -6.27
CA PRO A 201 15.27 1.95 -7.27
C PRO A 201 14.69 3.37 -7.19
N LEU A 202 14.62 4.03 -8.34
CA LEU A 202 14.03 5.35 -8.54
C LEU A 202 12.83 5.24 -9.46
N ALA A 203 11.66 5.67 -9.01
CA ALA A 203 10.42 5.68 -9.77
C ALA A 203 9.87 7.10 -9.95
N LEU A 204 9.32 7.37 -11.14
CA LEU A 204 8.54 8.55 -11.47
C LEU A 204 7.13 8.11 -11.88
N LEU A 205 6.13 8.58 -11.14
CA LEU A 205 4.72 8.27 -11.34
C LEU A 205 3.99 9.54 -11.78
N PRO A 206 3.35 9.57 -12.96
CA PRO A 206 2.58 10.73 -13.40
C PRO A 206 1.33 10.89 -12.53
N ILE A 207 1.10 12.12 -12.04
CA ILE A 207 -0.07 12.45 -11.21
C ILE A 207 -1.04 13.40 -11.92
N ASN A 208 -0.57 14.07 -12.94
CA ASN A 208 -1.35 14.84 -13.92
C ASN A 208 -0.46 15.15 -15.15
N ASP A 209 -0.96 15.94 -16.10
CA ASP A 209 -0.26 16.27 -17.36
C ASP A 209 1.02 17.10 -17.18
N SER A 210 1.33 17.57 -15.98
CA SER A 210 2.47 18.44 -15.68
C SER A 210 3.17 18.13 -14.36
N GLU A 211 2.78 17.08 -13.65
CA GLU A 211 3.38 16.70 -12.38
C GLU A 211 3.60 15.20 -12.25
N LEU A 212 4.67 14.86 -11.54
CA LEU A 212 5.10 13.50 -11.24
C LEU A 212 5.33 13.37 -9.74
N THR A 213 5.08 12.20 -9.17
CA THR A 213 5.61 11.82 -7.86
C THR A 213 6.90 11.03 -8.06
N MET A 214 7.99 11.50 -7.46
CA MET A 214 9.23 10.78 -7.34
C MET A 214 9.22 9.91 -6.09
N ILE A 215 9.65 8.65 -6.22
CA ILE A 215 9.92 7.74 -5.10
C ILE A 215 11.30 7.14 -5.33
N TRP A 216 12.27 7.48 -4.49
CA TRP A 216 13.62 6.95 -4.56
C TRP A 216 13.96 6.20 -3.28
N SER A 217 14.09 4.89 -3.37
CA SER A 217 14.45 4.02 -2.23
C SER A 217 15.95 3.79 -2.26
N ILE A 218 16.71 4.45 -1.40
CA ILE A 218 18.17 4.44 -1.39
C ILE A 218 18.71 4.03 0.00
N ASP A 219 19.96 3.61 0.06
CA ASP A 219 20.61 3.31 1.34
C ASP A 219 20.65 4.54 2.27
N ASP A 220 20.63 4.30 3.58
CA ASP A 220 20.51 5.38 4.58
C ASP A 220 21.65 6.40 4.51
N LYS A 221 22.86 6.00 4.11
CA LYS A 221 24.01 6.92 3.97
C LYS A 221 23.81 7.85 2.78
N SER A 222 23.40 7.28 1.65
CA SER A 222 23.05 8.04 0.45
C SER A 222 21.88 8.99 0.73
N ALA A 223 20.84 8.53 1.42
CA ALA A 223 19.71 9.38 1.80
C ALA A 223 20.13 10.60 2.60
N TYR A 224 21.02 10.42 3.59
CA TYR A 224 21.55 11.52 4.37
C TYR A 224 22.30 12.55 3.51
N ILE A 225 23.12 12.09 2.56
CA ILE A 225 23.85 12.96 1.62
C ILE A 225 22.87 13.71 0.70
N PHE A 226 21.89 13.01 0.12
CA PHE A 226 20.91 13.62 -0.80
C PHE A 226 20.03 14.66 -0.14
N LEU A 227 19.63 14.46 1.11
CA LEU A 227 18.82 15.41 1.87
C LEU A 227 19.58 16.73 2.20
N GLN A 228 20.92 16.73 2.07
CA GLN A 228 21.76 17.93 2.27
C GLN A 228 22.12 18.62 0.96
N LYS A 229 21.88 18.00 -0.20
CA LYS A 229 22.16 18.60 -1.50
C LYS A 229 21.23 19.77 -1.80
N GLU A 230 21.73 20.71 -2.58
CA GLU A 230 20.86 21.72 -3.19
C GLU A 230 19.84 21.06 -4.14
N LYS A 231 18.64 21.61 -4.17
CA LYS A 231 17.54 21.08 -5.03
C LYS A 231 17.95 20.94 -6.51
N LYS A 232 18.80 21.83 -7.01
CA LYS A 232 19.31 21.77 -8.39
C LYS A 232 20.22 20.57 -8.64
N GLU A 233 21.12 20.27 -7.71
CA GLU A 233 22.01 19.11 -7.80
C GLU A 233 21.22 17.80 -7.72
N PHE A 234 20.20 17.76 -6.86
CA PHE A 234 19.32 16.61 -6.74
C PHE A 234 18.55 16.36 -8.06
N ILE A 235 17.99 17.40 -8.66
CA ILE A 235 17.31 17.30 -9.97
C ILE A 235 18.28 16.85 -11.07
N ALA A 236 19.50 17.35 -11.10
CA ALA A 236 20.50 16.91 -12.08
C ALA A 236 20.76 15.39 -11.97
N GLU A 237 20.82 14.88 -10.74
CA GLU A 237 20.98 13.45 -10.51
C GLU A 237 19.77 12.64 -11.02
N ILE A 238 18.54 13.10 -10.76
CA ILE A 238 17.33 12.46 -11.30
C ILE A 238 17.40 12.43 -12.83
N ASN A 239 17.72 13.55 -13.46
CA ASN A 239 17.82 13.65 -14.92
C ASN A 239 18.87 12.70 -15.50
N ASN A 240 20.01 12.49 -14.83
CA ASN A 240 21.03 11.54 -15.24
C ASN A 240 20.49 10.09 -15.34
N HIS A 241 19.43 9.76 -14.59
CA HIS A 241 18.84 8.43 -14.59
C HIS A 241 17.74 8.23 -15.64
N PHE A 242 17.10 9.33 -16.10
CA PHE A 242 16.00 9.27 -17.07
C PHE A 242 16.37 9.78 -18.46
N GLY A 243 17.63 10.20 -18.66
CA GLY A 243 18.12 10.70 -19.94
C GLY A 243 17.42 11.99 -20.37
N GLU A 244 17.13 12.12 -21.67
CA GLU A 244 16.46 13.29 -22.22
C GLU A 244 14.93 13.30 -22.03
N THR A 245 14.38 12.32 -21.29
CA THR A 245 12.92 12.20 -21.11
C THR A 245 12.33 13.40 -20.37
N PHE A 246 13.08 13.96 -19.44
CA PHE A 246 12.67 15.11 -18.65
C PHE A 246 13.82 16.11 -18.53
N ASN A 247 13.68 17.32 -19.11
CA ASN A 247 14.72 18.34 -19.13
C ASN A 247 14.46 19.53 -18.19
N ASP A 248 13.25 19.59 -17.61
CA ASP A 248 12.72 20.75 -16.91
C ASP A 248 12.14 20.46 -15.54
N LEU A 249 12.55 19.32 -14.94
CA LEU A 249 12.06 18.92 -13.62
C LEU A 249 12.39 19.97 -12.56
N VAL A 250 11.39 20.32 -11.75
CA VAL A 250 11.56 21.14 -10.55
C VAL A 250 10.71 20.58 -9.41
N PHE A 251 11.21 20.64 -8.19
CA PHE A 251 10.44 20.24 -7.01
C PHE A 251 9.22 21.13 -6.81
N SER A 252 8.04 20.55 -6.72
CA SER A 252 6.81 21.25 -6.34
C SER A 252 6.44 21.07 -4.86
N THR A 253 7.07 20.09 -4.19
CA THR A 253 6.93 19.87 -2.75
C THR A 253 8.29 19.73 -2.08
N GLU A 254 8.32 19.81 -0.74
CA GLU A 254 9.49 19.41 0.03
C GLU A 254 9.66 17.88 -0.04
N ILE A 255 10.93 17.45 0.11
CA ILE A 255 11.28 16.04 0.10
C ILE A 255 10.89 15.44 1.45
N GLN A 256 10.00 14.48 1.44
CA GLN A 256 9.67 13.63 2.58
C GLN A 256 10.57 12.41 2.58
N HIS A 257 10.89 11.88 3.76
CA HIS A 257 11.70 10.68 3.88
C HIS A 257 11.11 9.69 4.89
N PHE A 258 11.18 8.41 4.56
CA PHE A 258 10.60 7.34 5.36
C PHE A 258 11.55 6.16 5.42
N PRO A 259 11.90 5.65 6.63
CA PRO A 259 12.71 4.44 6.75
C PRO A 259 11.95 3.23 6.19
N LEU A 260 12.64 2.41 5.43
CA LEU A 260 12.05 1.20 4.84
C LEU A 260 12.30 -0.01 5.74
N ASN A 261 11.21 -0.61 6.17
CA ASN A 261 11.22 -1.78 7.02
C ASN A 261 10.36 -2.89 6.41
N HIS A 262 10.72 -4.12 6.69
CA HIS A 262 9.85 -5.26 6.50
C HIS A 262 9.15 -5.60 7.81
N LEU A 263 7.87 -5.91 7.72
CA LEU A 263 7.11 -6.49 8.80
C LEU A 263 6.15 -7.52 8.22
N SER A 264 6.06 -8.67 8.87
CA SER A 264 5.06 -9.69 8.52
C SER A 264 4.60 -10.40 9.79
N ALA A 265 3.33 -10.30 10.13
CA ALA A 265 2.72 -11.08 11.19
C ALA A 265 2.65 -12.55 10.76
N LYS A 266 2.92 -13.49 11.69
CA LYS A 266 2.86 -14.94 11.39
C LYS A 266 1.43 -15.42 11.14
N THR A 267 0.45 -14.75 11.72
CA THR A 267 -0.98 -14.96 11.51
C THR A 267 -1.64 -13.59 11.43
N PHE A 268 -2.64 -13.43 10.57
CA PHE A 268 -3.36 -12.17 10.39
C PHE A 268 -4.64 -12.13 11.23
N ALA A 269 -5.08 -13.29 11.72
CA ALA A 269 -6.26 -13.39 12.55
C ALA A 269 -6.09 -14.50 13.61
N LYS A 270 -6.53 -14.22 14.82
CA LYS A 270 -6.69 -15.20 15.90
C LYS A 270 -7.65 -14.66 16.96
N ASN A 271 -8.46 -15.55 17.52
CA ASN A 271 -9.24 -15.24 18.73
C ASN A 271 -10.16 -14.01 18.59
N GLY A 272 -10.79 -13.80 17.41
CA GLY A 272 -11.66 -12.65 17.18
C GLY A 272 -10.91 -11.34 16.90
N ILE A 273 -9.57 -11.35 16.89
CA ILE A 273 -8.72 -10.19 16.56
C ILE A 273 -8.13 -10.39 15.17
N PHE A 274 -8.23 -9.37 14.31
CA PHE A 274 -7.77 -9.36 12.92
C PHE A 274 -6.82 -8.20 12.66
N LEU A 275 -5.87 -8.38 11.77
CA LEU A 275 -4.93 -7.34 11.33
C LEU A 275 -5.07 -7.14 9.82
N ILE A 276 -5.05 -5.89 9.36
CA ILE A 276 -5.19 -5.50 7.95
C ILE A 276 -4.09 -4.53 7.55
N GLY A 277 -3.59 -4.66 6.33
CA GLY A 277 -2.60 -3.77 5.74
C GLY A 277 -1.32 -3.71 6.57
N ASP A 278 -0.78 -2.52 6.79
CA ASP A 278 0.50 -2.33 7.50
C ASP A 278 0.49 -2.84 8.95
N ALA A 279 -0.68 -3.01 9.56
CA ALA A 279 -0.79 -3.68 10.85
C ALA A 279 -0.43 -5.18 10.78
N ALA A 280 -0.72 -5.83 9.65
CA ALA A 280 -0.41 -7.24 9.40
C ALA A 280 0.93 -7.43 8.67
N HIS A 281 1.21 -6.58 7.67
CA HIS A 281 2.37 -6.72 6.78
C HIS A 281 2.79 -5.37 6.20
N GLN A 282 4.08 -5.11 6.21
CA GLN A 282 4.71 -4.02 5.48
C GLN A 282 5.77 -4.61 4.57
N ILE A 283 5.71 -4.27 3.30
CA ILE A 283 6.64 -4.73 2.27
C ILE A 283 7.39 -3.54 1.67
N HIS A 284 8.51 -3.81 1.02
CA HIS A 284 9.24 -2.79 0.29
C HIS A 284 8.33 -2.11 -0.75
N PRO A 285 8.34 -0.76 -0.89
CA PRO A 285 7.42 -0.01 -1.75
C PRO A 285 7.69 -0.17 -3.26
N LEU A 286 8.47 -1.16 -3.67
CA LEU A 286 8.64 -1.52 -5.07
C LEU A 286 7.27 -1.73 -5.73
N ALA A 287 7.06 -1.07 -6.86
CA ALA A 287 5.83 -1.15 -7.65
C ALA A 287 4.52 -0.65 -6.99
N GLY A 288 4.58 0.03 -5.84
CA GLY A 288 3.38 0.65 -5.21
C GLY A 288 2.31 -0.35 -4.75
N LEU A 289 2.67 -1.59 -4.42
CA LEU A 289 1.72 -2.68 -4.16
C LEU A 289 1.12 -2.70 -2.75
N GLY A 290 1.64 -1.89 -1.80
CA GLY A 290 1.19 -1.90 -0.40
C GLY A 290 -0.30 -1.58 -0.23
N LEU A 291 -0.78 -0.50 -0.87
CA LEU A 291 -2.19 -0.12 -0.83
C LEU A 291 -3.09 -1.21 -1.44
N ASN A 292 -2.69 -1.79 -2.58
CA ASN A 292 -3.44 -2.83 -3.25
C ASN A 292 -3.55 -4.11 -2.40
N ALA A 293 -2.46 -4.52 -1.76
CA ALA A 293 -2.46 -5.65 -0.84
C ALA A 293 -3.40 -5.41 0.35
N GLY A 294 -3.37 -4.21 0.95
CA GLY A 294 -4.25 -3.83 2.04
C GLY A 294 -5.73 -3.80 1.63
N LEU A 295 -6.07 -3.24 0.47
CA LEU A 295 -7.44 -3.28 -0.06
C LEU A 295 -7.90 -4.71 -0.36
N GLY A 296 -6.99 -5.59 -0.79
CA GLY A 296 -7.26 -7.02 -0.92
C GLY A 296 -7.54 -7.70 0.42
N ASP A 297 -6.87 -7.29 1.51
CA ASP A 297 -7.17 -7.76 2.87
C ASP A 297 -8.55 -7.30 3.31
N VAL A 298 -8.88 -6.01 3.12
CA VAL A 298 -10.20 -5.43 3.42
C VAL A 298 -11.30 -6.20 2.71
N LYS A 299 -11.17 -6.38 1.39
CA LYS A 299 -12.15 -7.13 0.59
C LYS A 299 -12.33 -8.56 1.12
N CYS A 300 -11.24 -9.28 1.35
CA CYS A 300 -11.28 -10.66 1.82
C CYS A 300 -11.96 -10.78 3.19
N LEU A 301 -11.62 -9.90 4.14
CA LEU A 301 -12.19 -9.95 5.48
C LEU A 301 -13.64 -9.51 5.49
N SER A 302 -14.00 -8.43 4.79
CA SER A 302 -15.39 -7.96 4.72
C SER A 302 -16.32 -8.98 4.07
N GLU A 303 -15.88 -9.65 3.00
CA GLU A 303 -16.64 -10.73 2.37
C GLU A 303 -16.87 -11.89 3.36
N ALA A 304 -15.83 -12.30 4.11
CA ALA A 304 -15.97 -13.37 5.10
C ALA A 304 -16.88 -12.98 6.27
N ILE A 305 -16.80 -11.73 6.76
CA ILE A 305 -17.70 -11.24 7.84
C ILE A 305 -19.15 -11.18 7.35
N ASN A 306 -19.39 -10.65 6.16
CA ASN A 306 -20.74 -10.55 5.60
C ASN A 306 -21.35 -11.94 5.29
N GLU A 307 -20.52 -12.94 4.90
CA GLU A 307 -20.97 -14.29 4.61
C GLU A 307 -21.29 -15.11 5.87
N PHE A 308 -20.40 -15.08 6.87
CA PHE A 308 -20.51 -15.97 8.03
C PHE A 308 -21.12 -15.30 9.27
N GLY A 309 -21.18 -13.96 9.32
CA GLY A 309 -21.67 -13.20 10.46
C GLY A 309 -20.76 -13.29 11.70
N LYS A 310 -21.11 -12.51 12.73
CA LYS A 310 -20.29 -12.35 13.95
C LYS A 310 -20.15 -13.61 14.83
N LEU A 311 -20.96 -14.62 14.63
CA LEU A 311 -20.97 -15.84 15.45
C LEU A 311 -19.98 -16.90 14.95
N GLU A 312 -19.59 -16.87 13.68
CA GLU A 312 -18.72 -17.86 13.04
C GLU A 312 -17.25 -17.42 13.00
N LEU A 313 -16.76 -16.83 14.09
CA LEU A 313 -15.39 -16.27 14.18
C LEU A 313 -14.28 -17.23 13.76
N LYS A 314 -14.45 -18.54 14.03
CA LYS A 314 -13.48 -19.54 13.63
C LYS A 314 -13.38 -19.67 12.13
N LYS A 315 -14.52 -19.72 11.43
CA LYS A 315 -14.55 -19.79 9.95
C LYS A 315 -13.95 -18.54 9.31
N ILE A 316 -14.32 -17.35 9.82
CA ILE A 316 -13.78 -16.08 9.34
C ILE A 316 -12.25 -16.09 9.50
N THR A 317 -11.74 -16.49 10.68
CA THR A 317 -10.31 -16.58 10.97
C THR A 317 -9.59 -17.52 10.01
N GLU A 318 -10.13 -18.71 9.79
CA GLU A 318 -9.55 -19.73 8.90
C GLU A 318 -9.52 -19.27 7.44
N VAL A 319 -10.63 -18.73 6.94
CA VAL A 319 -10.74 -18.24 5.56
C VAL A 319 -9.80 -17.08 5.33
N TYR A 320 -9.76 -16.10 6.22
CA TYR A 320 -8.90 -14.93 6.09
C TYR A 320 -7.41 -15.30 6.10
N ASN A 321 -6.97 -16.06 7.08
CA ASN A 321 -5.56 -16.52 7.17
C ASN A 321 -5.17 -17.35 5.94
N ARG A 322 -6.01 -18.30 5.52
CA ARG A 322 -5.75 -19.18 4.37
C ARG A 322 -5.64 -18.42 3.06
N LYS A 323 -6.47 -17.39 2.85
CA LYS A 323 -6.46 -16.61 1.62
C LYS A 323 -5.36 -15.55 1.60
N ARG A 324 -5.10 -14.86 2.74
CA ARG A 324 -4.24 -13.66 2.73
C ARG A 324 -2.78 -13.93 3.07
N ILE A 325 -2.47 -14.86 3.97
CA ILE A 325 -1.09 -15.15 4.35
C ILE A 325 -0.25 -15.60 3.14
N PRO A 326 -0.66 -16.58 2.32
CA PRO A 326 0.15 -17.01 1.17
C PRO A 326 0.39 -15.90 0.14
N VAL A 327 -0.62 -15.08 -0.14
CA VAL A 327 -0.52 -13.96 -1.08
C VAL A 327 0.52 -12.95 -0.60
N ASN A 328 0.45 -12.55 0.68
CA ASN A 328 1.39 -11.58 1.23
C ASN A 328 2.81 -12.15 1.39
N LEU A 329 2.96 -13.45 1.69
CA LEU A 329 4.27 -14.11 1.69
C LEU A 329 4.88 -14.18 0.30
N ALA A 330 4.11 -14.52 -0.73
CA ALA A 330 4.56 -14.54 -2.11
C ALA A 330 5.00 -13.15 -2.57
N LEU A 331 4.21 -12.10 -2.22
CA LEU A 331 4.55 -10.72 -2.52
C LEU A 331 5.85 -10.29 -1.83
N ALA A 332 5.99 -10.56 -0.54
CA ALA A 332 7.21 -10.26 0.21
C ALA A 332 8.43 -10.99 -0.35
N ALA A 333 8.29 -12.28 -0.69
CA ALA A 333 9.36 -13.06 -1.29
C ALA A 333 9.76 -12.52 -2.68
N SER A 334 8.79 -12.11 -3.49
CA SER A 334 9.05 -11.49 -4.80
C SER A 334 9.83 -10.18 -4.65
N MET A 335 9.41 -9.31 -3.72
CA MET A 335 10.11 -8.04 -3.48
C MET A 335 11.52 -8.25 -2.94
N GLU A 336 11.72 -9.22 -2.05
CA GLU A 336 13.05 -9.58 -1.55
C GLU A 336 13.94 -10.16 -2.65
N ALA A 337 13.40 -11.01 -3.53
CA ALA A 337 14.13 -11.56 -4.68
C ALA A 337 14.53 -10.44 -5.66
N PHE A 338 13.63 -9.51 -5.96
CA PHE A 338 13.95 -8.35 -6.78
C PHE A 338 15.05 -7.51 -6.13
N LYS A 339 14.90 -7.13 -4.87
CA LYS A 339 15.91 -6.34 -4.15
C LYS A 339 17.29 -7.00 -4.22
N ARG A 340 17.41 -8.26 -3.78
CA ARG A 340 18.70 -9.00 -3.81
C ARG A 340 19.25 -9.17 -5.22
N GLY A 341 18.36 -9.41 -6.18
CA GLY A 341 18.77 -9.52 -7.58
C GLY A 341 19.42 -8.23 -8.12
N PHE A 342 18.93 -7.05 -7.69
CA PHE A 342 19.48 -5.77 -8.13
C PHE A 342 20.66 -5.26 -7.30
N GLU A 343 20.78 -5.63 -6.03
CA GLU A 343 21.92 -5.32 -5.18
C GLU A 343 23.18 -6.15 -5.51
N ALA A 344 23.02 -7.24 -6.27
CA ALA A 344 24.15 -8.10 -6.61
C ALA A 344 25.05 -7.44 -7.69
N GLU A 345 26.29 -7.09 -7.29
CA GLU A 345 27.30 -6.48 -8.18
C GLU A 345 27.97 -7.52 -9.10
N ASN A 346 27.69 -8.81 -8.91
CA ASN A 346 28.29 -9.88 -9.70
C ASN A 346 27.89 -9.78 -11.17
N ILE A 347 28.87 -9.72 -12.07
CA ILE A 347 28.69 -9.55 -13.52
C ILE A 347 27.80 -10.64 -14.14
N TRP A 348 27.86 -11.88 -13.64
CA TRP A 348 27.05 -12.99 -14.12
C TRP A 348 25.58 -12.85 -13.70
N ILE A 349 25.33 -12.39 -12.46
CA ILE A 349 23.96 -12.11 -11.98
C ILE A 349 23.37 -10.95 -12.77
N ARG A 350 24.15 -9.92 -13.05
CA ARG A 350 23.76 -8.78 -13.86
C ARG A 350 23.44 -9.20 -15.31
N PHE A 351 24.27 -10.06 -15.91
CA PHE A 351 24.00 -10.63 -17.23
C PHE A 351 22.71 -11.45 -17.25
N LEU A 352 22.51 -12.33 -16.28
CA LEU A 352 21.30 -13.15 -16.16
C LEU A 352 20.05 -12.29 -15.96
N ARG A 353 20.12 -11.24 -15.14
CA ARG A 353 19.04 -10.30 -14.91
C ARG A 353 18.65 -9.54 -16.18
N ASN A 354 19.61 -8.97 -16.90
CA ASN A 354 19.37 -8.29 -18.18
C ASN A 354 18.81 -9.23 -19.24
N SER A 355 19.31 -10.46 -19.28
CA SER A 355 18.78 -11.51 -20.17
C SER A 355 17.34 -11.87 -19.78
N ALA A 356 17.04 -12.01 -18.48
CA ALA A 356 15.69 -12.26 -17.99
C ALA A 356 14.72 -11.12 -18.34
N PHE A 357 15.14 -9.86 -18.24
CA PHE A 357 14.35 -8.70 -18.66
C PHE A 357 14.02 -8.78 -20.15
N ASN A 358 15.03 -8.99 -20.99
CA ASN A 358 14.83 -9.07 -22.44
C ASN A 358 13.97 -10.28 -22.85
N ILE A 359 14.17 -11.45 -22.21
CA ILE A 359 13.32 -12.65 -22.44
C ILE A 359 11.88 -12.36 -22.02
N THR A 360 11.68 -11.76 -20.86
CA THR A 360 10.33 -11.39 -20.39
C THR A 360 9.69 -10.35 -21.30
N ASN A 361 10.43 -9.34 -21.73
CA ASN A 361 9.93 -8.29 -22.62
C ASN A 361 9.52 -8.83 -23.99
N ASN A 362 10.21 -9.87 -24.49
CA ASN A 362 9.93 -10.50 -25.78
C ASN A 362 8.95 -11.68 -25.69
N SER A 363 8.40 -11.98 -24.51
CA SER A 363 7.49 -13.10 -24.29
C SER A 363 6.14 -12.61 -23.78
N ASP A 364 5.13 -12.57 -24.64
CA ASP A 364 3.75 -12.21 -24.28
C ASP A 364 3.21 -13.08 -23.14
N PHE A 365 3.59 -14.36 -23.11
CA PHE A 365 3.18 -15.29 -22.06
C PHE A 365 3.75 -14.89 -20.69
N LEU A 366 5.05 -14.57 -20.61
CA LEU A 366 5.68 -14.15 -19.37
C LEU A 366 5.17 -12.78 -18.91
N LYS A 367 5.07 -11.80 -19.83
CA LYS A 367 4.47 -10.50 -19.52
C LYS A 367 3.07 -10.66 -18.95
N LYS A 368 2.23 -11.44 -19.60
CA LYS A 368 0.86 -11.70 -19.13
C LYS A 368 0.85 -12.32 -17.75
N LYS A 369 1.72 -13.30 -17.51
CA LYS A 369 1.85 -13.96 -16.20
C LYS A 369 2.29 -12.99 -15.10
N PHE A 370 3.26 -12.12 -15.38
CA PHE A 370 3.67 -11.06 -14.44
C PHE A 370 2.56 -10.06 -14.17
N MET A 371 1.83 -9.65 -15.21
CA MET A 371 0.67 -8.76 -15.06
C MET A 371 -0.45 -9.42 -14.26
N GLU A 372 -0.76 -10.69 -14.50
CA GLU A 372 -1.72 -11.46 -13.71
C GLU A 372 -1.33 -11.46 -12.23
N ILE A 373 -0.08 -11.77 -11.90
CA ILE A 373 0.43 -11.75 -10.52
C ILE A 373 0.28 -10.33 -9.92
N ALA A 374 0.70 -9.29 -10.64
CA ALA A 374 0.59 -7.91 -10.18
C ALA A 374 -0.86 -7.42 -10.03
N THR A 375 -1.76 -7.97 -10.84
CA THR A 375 -3.20 -7.67 -10.77
C THR A 375 -3.95 -8.62 -9.84
N GLU A 376 -3.40 -9.80 -9.51
CA GLU A 376 -3.98 -10.73 -8.55
C GLU A 376 -3.77 -10.34 -7.07
N LEU A 377 -2.90 -9.41 -6.83
CA LEU A 377 -2.65 -8.80 -5.53
C LEU A 377 -3.65 -7.70 -5.23
#